data_4469168f4e13d2a1916cfd1ea80c0795
#
_entry.id   4469168f4e13d2a1916cfd1ea80c0795
#
_cell.length_a   1.000
_cell.length_b   1.000
_cell.length_c   1.000
_cell.angle_alpha   90.00
_cell.angle_beta   90.00
_cell.angle_gamma   90.00
#
_symmetry.space_group_name_H-M   'P 1'
#
loop_
_entity.id
_entity.type
_entity.pdbx_description
1 polymer ?
#
loop_
_entity_poly.entity_id
_entity_poly.type
_entity_poly.pdbx_seq_one_letter_code
_entity_poly.pdbx_strand_id
1 'polypeptide(L)' 'MAEINKEVGKKIRLLREKQGLTQEVLAFEAGVHRAYIGQIERGEKNLGLINLQKIAHALKLNPSKLLN' A
#
# COMPACT_ATOMS: atom_id res chain seq x y z
N MET A 1 -5.18 2.24 -14.86
CA MET A 1 -5.62 3.61 -14.92
C MET A 1 -5.66 4.25 -13.56
N ALA A 2 -5.92 5.57 -13.53
CA ALA A 2 -5.91 6.33 -12.29
C ALA A 2 -6.90 5.80 -11.25
N GLU A 3 -8.05 5.32 -11.70
CA GLU A 3 -9.08 4.86 -10.77
C GLU A 3 -8.68 3.62 -9.99
N ILE A 4 -8.08 2.63 -10.67
CA ILE A 4 -7.68 1.43 -9.97
C ILE A 4 -6.53 1.73 -9.00
N ASN A 5 -5.64 2.64 -9.38
CA ASN A 5 -4.57 3.06 -8.47
C ASN A 5 -5.13 3.71 -7.22
N LYS A 6 -6.16 4.53 -7.38
CA LYS A 6 -6.81 5.19 -6.26
C LYS A 6 -7.52 4.19 -5.35
N GLU A 7 -8.17 3.20 -5.94
CA GLU A 7 -8.88 2.19 -5.16
C GLU A 7 -7.93 1.34 -4.34
N VAL A 8 -6.84 0.89 -4.98
CA VAL A 8 -5.84 0.10 -4.28
C VAL A 8 -5.18 0.95 -3.18
N GLY A 9 -4.86 2.19 -3.50
CA GLY A 9 -4.25 3.09 -2.53
C GLY A 9 -5.13 3.32 -1.31
N LYS A 10 -6.42 3.53 -1.54
CA LYS A 10 -7.40 3.70 -0.48
C LYS A 10 -7.46 2.47 0.42
N LYS A 11 -7.46 1.31 -0.19
CA LYS A 11 -7.52 0.05 0.54
C LYS A 11 -6.28 -0.13 1.41
N ILE A 12 -5.11 0.19 0.85
CA ILE A 12 -3.86 0.13 1.60
C ILE A 12 -3.93 1.05 2.81
N ARG A 13 -4.41 2.28 2.61
CA ARG A 13 -4.53 3.23 3.70
C ARG A 13 -5.47 2.73 4.79
N LEU A 14 -6.64 2.22 4.39
CA LEU A 14 -7.61 1.70 5.35
C LEU A 14 -7.03 0.58 6.18
N LEU A 15 -6.37 -0.36 5.52
CA LEU A 15 -5.79 -1.51 6.21
C LEU A 15 -4.65 -1.08 7.12
N ARG A 16 -3.83 -0.14 6.65
CA ARG A 16 -2.76 0.41 7.46
C ARG A 16 -3.30 1.07 8.73
N GLU A 17 -4.30 1.93 8.58
CA GLU A 17 -4.88 2.63 9.72
C GLU A 17 -5.58 1.67 10.68
N LYS A 18 -6.21 0.65 10.11
CA LYS A 18 -6.88 -0.36 10.92
C LYS A 18 -5.89 -1.12 11.79
N GLN A 19 -4.67 -1.29 11.32
CA GLN A 19 -3.62 -1.94 12.10
C GLN A 19 -2.85 -0.98 12.99
N GLY A 20 -3.21 0.30 12.97
CA GLY A 20 -2.54 1.30 13.81
C GLY A 20 -1.17 1.69 13.30
N LEU A 21 -0.88 1.47 12.03
CA LEU A 21 0.43 1.76 11.46
C LEU A 21 0.47 3.16 10.85
N THR A 22 1.61 3.84 11.01
CA THR A 22 1.85 5.08 10.27
C THR A 22 2.39 4.74 8.90
N GLN A 23 2.38 5.72 7.99
CA GLN A 23 2.99 5.53 6.68
C GLN A 23 4.46 5.16 6.81
N GLU A 24 5.13 5.78 7.76
CA GLU A 24 6.55 5.55 7.99
C GLU A 24 6.82 4.11 8.42
N VAL A 25 6.01 3.60 9.34
CA VAL A 25 6.17 2.22 9.82
C VAL A 25 5.86 1.24 8.69
N LEU A 26 4.79 1.47 7.93
CA LEU A 26 4.48 0.59 6.82
C LEU A 26 5.61 0.58 5.79
N ALA A 27 6.15 1.75 5.49
CA ALA A 27 7.27 1.86 4.54
C ALA A 27 8.48 1.08 5.02
N PHE A 28 8.79 1.21 6.29
CA PHE A 28 9.92 0.49 6.88
C PHE A 28 9.71 -1.03 6.78
N GLU A 29 8.53 -1.50 7.15
CA GLU A 29 8.22 -2.92 7.09
C GLU A 29 8.20 -3.45 5.67
N ALA A 30 7.77 -2.64 4.72
CA ALA A 30 7.71 -3.05 3.32
C ALA A 30 9.05 -2.87 2.59
N GLY A 31 10.01 -2.20 3.22
CA GLY A 31 11.30 -1.96 2.59
C GLY A 31 11.24 -0.95 1.47
N VAL A 32 10.37 0.05 1.58
CA VAL A 32 10.24 1.11 0.59
C VAL A 32 10.30 2.47 1.26
N HIS A 33 10.40 3.51 0.47
CA HIS A 33 10.49 4.87 0.99
C HIS A 33 9.13 5.34 1.50
N ARG A 34 9.13 6.11 2.59
CA ARG A 34 7.90 6.64 3.16
C ARG A 34 7.11 7.48 2.15
N ALA A 35 7.82 8.31 1.37
CA ALA A 35 7.17 9.15 0.36
C ALA A 35 6.43 8.30 -0.67
N TYR A 36 6.95 7.12 -0.97
CA TYR A 36 6.34 6.20 -1.91
C TYR A 36 4.99 5.70 -1.38
N ILE A 37 4.93 5.38 -0.08
CA ILE A 37 3.67 4.95 0.53
C ILE A 37 2.62 6.04 0.39
N GLY A 38 2.98 7.29 0.68
CA GLY A 38 2.06 8.40 0.54
C GLY A 38 1.55 8.55 -0.89
N GLN A 39 2.43 8.42 -1.87
CA GLN A 39 2.05 8.52 -3.27
C GLN A 39 1.11 7.40 -3.68
N ILE A 40 1.38 6.19 -3.21
CA ILE A 40 0.52 5.03 -3.51
C ILE A 40 -0.86 5.23 -2.90
N GLU A 41 -0.92 5.69 -1.65
CA GLU A 41 -2.21 5.86 -0.97
C GLU A 41 -3.06 6.93 -1.64
N ARG A 42 -2.43 7.91 -2.28
CA ARG A 42 -3.16 8.94 -3.01
C ARG A 42 -3.47 8.56 -4.46
N GLY A 43 -2.99 7.39 -4.89
CA GLY A 43 -3.24 6.93 -6.25
C GLY A 43 -2.36 7.61 -7.28
N GLU A 44 -1.24 8.19 -6.86
CA GLU A 44 -0.34 8.94 -7.73
C GLU A 44 0.71 8.08 -8.42
N LYS A 45 0.85 6.83 -7.97
CA LYS A 45 1.87 5.93 -8.53
C LYS A 45 1.27 4.57 -8.84
N ASN A 46 1.78 3.96 -9.88
CA ASN A 46 1.47 2.57 -10.18
C ASN A 46 2.21 1.69 -9.19
N LEU A 47 1.50 0.71 -8.65
CA LEU A 47 2.06 -0.09 -7.58
C LEU A 47 3.00 -1.19 -8.07
N GLY A 48 2.83 -1.77 -9.19
CA GLY A 48 3.66 -2.87 -9.66
C GLY A 48 3.54 -4.12 -8.78
N LEU A 49 3.81 -5.28 -9.35
CA LEU A 49 3.60 -6.54 -8.65
C LEU A 49 4.56 -6.74 -7.47
N ILE A 50 5.82 -6.37 -7.65
CA ILE A 50 6.81 -6.56 -6.58
C ILE A 50 6.47 -5.71 -5.37
N ASN A 51 6.13 -4.44 -5.59
CA ASN A 51 5.79 -3.55 -4.49
C ASN A 51 4.46 -3.92 -3.86
N LEU A 52 3.52 -4.39 -4.68
CA LEU A 52 2.25 -4.89 -4.15
C LEU A 52 2.49 -6.02 -3.16
N GLN A 53 3.38 -6.96 -3.51
CA GLN A 53 3.71 -8.07 -2.63
C GLN A 53 4.40 -7.59 -1.36
N LYS A 54 5.32 -6.64 -1.48
CA LYS A 54 6.02 -6.09 -0.32
C LYS A 54 5.05 -5.44 0.66
N ILE A 55 4.14 -4.63 0.14
CA ILE A 55 3.18 -3.93 0.98
C ILE A 55 2.17 -4.89 1.58
N ALA A 56 1.67 -5.84 0.80
CA ALA A 56 0.75 -6.84 1.32
C ALA A 56 1.41 -7.65 2.43
N HIS A 57 2.66 -8.04 2.22
CA HIS A 57 3.41 -8.79 3.22
C HIS A 57 3.55 -7.98 4.52
N ALA A 58 3.87 -6.70 4.39
CA ALA A 58 3.99 -5.82 5.54
C ALA A 58 2.67 -5.68 6.30
N LEU A 59 1.56 -5.71 5.57
CA LEU A 59 0.22 -5.67 6.16
C LEU A 59 -0.28 -7.05 6.58
N LYS A 60 0.54 -8.09 6.38
CA LYS A 60 0.22 -9.47 6.74
C LYS A 60 -1.00 -9.98 6.00
N LEU A 61 -1.07 -9.66 4.71
CA LEU A 61 -2.18 -10.02 3.84
C LEU A 61 -1.68 -10.74 2.60
N ASN A 62 -2.59 -11.49 1.99
CA ASN A 62 -2.37 -11.98 0.65
C ASN A 62 -2.54 -10.81 -0.31
N PRO A 63 -1.67 -10.66 -1.34
CA PRO A 63 -1.78 -9.54 -2.27
C PRO A 63 -3.17 -9.42 -2.94
N SER A 64 -3.86 -10.53 -3.12
CA SER A 64 -5.20 -10.50 -3.72
C SER A 64 -6.18 -9.67 -2.89
N LYS A 65 -5.94 -9.53 -1.61
CA LYS A 65 -6.80 -8.72 -0.74
C LYS A 65 -6.74 -7.24 -1.08
N LEU A 66 -5.65 -6.80 -1.70
CA LEU A 66 -5.51 -5.42 -2.11
C LEU A 66 -6.18 -5.13 -3.44
N LEU A 67 -6.43 -6.17 -4.22
CA LEU A 67 -7.00 -6.03 -5.56
C LEU A 67 -8.52 -6.25 -5.61
N ASN A 68 -9.09 -6.72 -4.55
CA ASN A 68 -10.54 -7.01 -4.51
C ASN A 68 -11.34 -5.89 -3.91
#